data_69047d043a07521c4f5f088f024b6ffe
#
_entry.id   69047d043a07521c4f5f088f024b6ffe
#
_cell.length_a   1.000
_cell.length_b   1.000
_cell.length_c   1.000
_cell.angle_alpha   90.00
_cell.angle_beta   90.00
_cell.angle_gamma   90.00
#
_symmetry.space_group_name_H-M   'P 1'
#
loop_
_entity.id
_entity.type
_entity.pdbx_description
1 polymer ?
#
loop_
_entity_poly.entity_id
_entity_poly.type
_entity_poly.pdbx_seq_one_letter_code
_entity_poly.pdbx_strand_id
1 'polypeptide(L)'
;MKPSSLIGALIAWLFVAAAAPAAAATITVHDIAGRDVTLEAPVKRILLGEGRQLVALALLHPHPASLLVAWSADMRRQDERLYDLYRAKFPLLDRVPFISRGSPDTFSVEQALAAAPDVAILSGGYGPSRRSDDVVHKLEAAGIPVVFIDFVEDPLTNTVPSMRILGRLLGEEARAEQFIAFYQSHMDRITTRLAAAKPAPPNVLMHAHAGHMECCNSPGRVTIGAFIDIAGGHNIAVDVLKQPAGRPSLDETMARGQLSLEYVMARDPDVYVGTGGLHLQALGGLVLGPGVDPATSREDLAKVVSKPGLDGLRAVRTGRVHGIWHLFNNVPFNFLAVEVMAKWFHPDLFKDVDPDESLRELNSRFLPVPLVGTFWISLDPKPAERGR
;
A
#
# COMPACT_ATOMS: atom_id res chain seq x y z
N MET A 1 -65.30 34.07 -31.67
CA MET A 1 -63.95 34.63 -31.43
C MET A 1 -63.24 33.69 -30.48
N LYS A 2 -62.24 32.93 -30.96
CA LYS A 2 -61.39 32.06 -30.17
C LYS A 2 -60.01 32.68 -30.02
N PRO A 3 -59.38 32.73 -28.85
CA PRO A 3 -57.98 33.20 -28.74
C PRO A 3 -57.01 32.01 -28.98
N SER A 4 -56.08 32.24 -29.86
CA SER A 4 -54.96 31.35 -30.17
C SER A 4 -53.87 31.45 -29.10
N SER A 5 -53.50 30.36 -28.45
CA SER A 5 -52.38 30.26 -27.51
C SER A 5 -51.12 29.91 -28.27
N LEU A 6 -50.15 30.84 -28.26
CA LEU A 6 -48.77 30.64 -28.70
C LEU A 6 -47.99 29.92 -27.58
N ILE A 7 -47.55 28.70 -27.82
CA ILE A 7 -46.59 27.98 -26.98
C ILE A 7 -45.18 28.29 -27.49
N GLY A 8 -44.46 29.11 -26.75
CA GLY A 8 -43.06 29.36 -26.97
C GLY A 8 -42.20 28.24 -26.45
N ALA A 9 -41.52 27.46 -27.29
CA ALA A 9 -40.56 26.46 -26.91
C ALA A 9 -39.23 27.13 -26.52
N LEU A 10 -38.87 27.09 -25.24
CA LEU A 10 -37.52 27.44 -24.75
C LEU A 10 -36.56 26.29 -25.06
N ILE A 11 -35.67 26.47 -26.03
CA ILE A 11 -34.55 25.57 -26.28
C ILE A 11 -33.42 25.98 -25.34
N ALA A 12 -33.21 25.18 -24.28
CA ALA A 12 -32.08 25.31 -23.39
C ALA A 12 -30.82 24.71 -24.06
N TRP A 13 -29.88 25.58 -24.43
CA TRP A 13 -28.57 25.14 -24.88
C TRP A 13 -27.75 24.68 -23.70
N LEU A 14 -27.51 23.35 -23.58
CA LEU A 14 -26.51 22.81 -22.70
C LEU A 14 -25.12 23.07 -23.29
N PHE A 15 -24.42 24.05 -22.73
CA PHE A 15 -22.99 24.22 -22.99
C PHE A 15 -22.23 23.09 -22.28
N VAL A 16 -21.87 22.06 -23.01
CA VAL A 16 -20.83 21.12 -22.60
C VAL A 16 -19.50 21.86 -22.74
N ALA A 17 -18.99 22.41 -21.65
CA ALA A 17 -17.64 22.93 -21.59
C ALA A 17 -16.66 21.76 -21.81
N ALA A 18 -16.16 21.65 -23.04
CA ALA A 18 -15.02 20.76 -23.32
C ALA A 18 -13.81 21.30 -22.54
N ALA A 19 -13.33 20.55 -21.53
CA ALA A 19 -12.10 20.88 -20.85
C ALA A 19 -10.97 20.89 -21.89
N ALA A 20 -10.38 22.05 -22.14
CA ALA A 20 -9.19 22.16 -22.97
C ALA A 20 -8.06 21.34 -22.34
N PRO A 21 -7.25 20.60 -23.13
CA PRO A 21 -6.08 19.91 -22.58
C PRO A 21 -5.17 20.96 -21.91
N ALA A 22 -4.75 20.67 -20.67
CA ALA A 22 -3.82 21.54 -19.96
C ALA A 22 -2.55 21.69 -20.79
N ALA A 23 -2.15 22.93 -21.06
CA ALA A 23 -0.89 23.22 -21.74
C ALA A 23 0.28 22.77 -20.86
N ALA A 24 1.33 22.22 -21.46
CA ALA A 24 2.55 21.88 -20.72
C ALA A 24 3.14 23.14 -20.09
N ALA A 25 3.52 23.03 -18.82
CA ALA A 25 4.12 24.11 -18.05
C ALA A 25 5.32 23.55 -17.26
N THR A 26 6.37 24.36 -17.16
CA THR A 26 7.50 24.03 -16.30
C THR A 26 7.07 24.12 -14.83
N ILE A 27 7.23 23.03 -14.10
CA ILE A 27 6.96 22.96 -12.66
C ILE A 27 8.22 22.55 -11.89
N THR A 28 8.28 22.91 -10.62
CA THR A 28 9.28 22.37 -9.68
C THR A 28 8.56 21.62 -8.58
N VAL A 29 8.91 20.35 -8.37
CA VAL A 29 8.41 19.52 -7.27
C VAL A 29 9.52 19.27 -6.26
N HIS A 30 9.20 19.37 -4.96
CA HIS A 30 10.07 18.91 -3.88
C HIS A 30 9.79 17.44 -3.63
N ASP A 31 10.74 16.54 -3.96
CA ASP A 31 10.54 15.09 -3.88
C ASP A 31 10.79 14.54 -2.46
N ILE A 32 10.46 13.25 -2.26
CA ILE A 32 10.62 12.59 -0.94
C ILE A 32 12.11 12.41 -0.56
N ALA A 33 13.04 12.51 -1.52
CA ALA A 33 14.48 12.53 -1.24
C ALA A 33 14.97 13.92 -0.77
N GLY A 34 14.10 14.94 -0.73
CA GLY A 34 14.43 16.30 -0.34
C GLY A 34 15.08 17.12 -1.43
N ARG A 35 14.85 16.77 -2.72
CA ARG A 35 15.42 17.45 -3.89
C ARG A 35 14.33 18.26 -4.59
N ASP A 36 14.73 19.41 -5.13
CA ASP A 36 13.91 20.20 -6.04
C ASP A 36 14.15 19.73 -7.49
N VAL A 37 13.12 19.17 -8.11
CA VAL A 37 13.16 18.65 -9.47
C VAL A 37 12.28 19.49 -10.37
N THR A 38 12.87 20.06 -11.42
CA THR A 38 12.18 20.91 -12.41
C THR A 38 11.98 20.12 -13.69
N LEU A 39 10.72 20.10 -14.19
CA LEU A 39 10.33 19.37 -15.40
C LEU A 39 9.06 19.97 -16.01
N GLU A 40 8.75 19.55 -17.25
CA GLU A 40 7.50 19.89 -17.91
C GLU A 40 6.35 18.98 -17.43
N ALA A 41 5.19 19.56 -17.09
CA ALA A 41 3.98 18.83 -16.68
C ALA A 41 2.75 19.38 -17.44
N PRO A 42 1.68 18.57 -17.62
CA PRO A 42 1.55 17.18 -17.19
C PRO A 42 2.44 16.21 -18.00
N VAL A 43 3.05 15.26 -17.29
CA VAL A 43 3.89 14.25 -17.91
C VAL A 43 3.04 13.22 -18.66
N LYS A 44 3.55 12.72 -19.79
CA LYS A 44 2.85 11.76 -20.65
C LYS A 44 3.59 10.44 -20.82
N ARG A 45 4.86 10.40 -20.45
CA ARG A 45 5.76 9.26 -20.63
C ARG A 45 6.48 8.97 -19.33
N ILE A 46 5.92 8.05 -18.54
CA ILE A 46 6.41 7.72 -17.20
C ILE A 46 7.18 6.41 -17.25
N LEU A 47 8.36 6.42 -16.63
CA LEU A 47 9.06 5.22 -16.22
C LEU A 47 8.78 4.98 -14.74
N LEU A 48 8.25 3.80 -14.38
CA LEU A 48 8.07 3.38 -12.99
C LEU A 48 9.19 2.45 -12.54
N GLY A 49 10.02 2.89 -11.61
CA GLY A 49 11.06 2.06 -10.97
C GLY A 49 10.48 0.93 -10.12
N GLU A 50 9.26 1.11 -9.62
CA GLU A 50 8.43 0.06 -9.02
C GLU A 50 7.08 -0.02 -9.73
N GLY A 51 6.79 -1.17 -10.33
CA GLY A 51 5.56 -1.38 -11.11
C GLY A 51 4.29 -1.28 -10.29
N ARG A 52 4.33 -1.58 -8.99
CA ARG A 52 3.17 -1.45 -8.09
C ARG A 52 2.70 -0.01 -7.91
N GLN A 53 3.55 0.98 -8.20
CA GLN A 53 3.15 2.38 -8.18
C GLN A 53 2.13 2.73 -9.28
N LEU A 54 1.87 1.80 -10.22
CA LEU A 54 0.72 1.90 -11.12
C LEU A 54 -0.60 2.04 -10.36
N VAL A 55 -0.72 1.44 -9.17
CA VAL A 55 -1.90 1.57 -8.30
C VAL A 55 -2.05 3.02 -7.80
N ALA A 56 -0.95 3.68 -7.45
CA ALA A 56 -0.97 5.09 -7.04
C ALA A 56 -1.37 6.02 -8.21
N LEU A 57 -0.84 5.77 -9.41
CA LEU A 57 -1.27 6.50 -10.62
C LEU A 57 -2.75 6.29 -10.92
N ALA A 58 -3.26 5.08 -10.69
CA ALA A 58 -4.66 4.71 -10.94
C ALA A 58 -5.66 5.42 -10.02
N LEU A 59 -5.26 5.83 -8.83
CA LEU A 59 -6.09 6.66 -7.94
C LEU A 59 -6.33 8.05 -8.52
N LEU A 60 -5.39 8.54 -9.34
CA LEU A 60 -5.39 9.90 -9.87
C LEU A 60 -5.83 9.97 -11.33
N HIS A 61 -5.44 9.01 -12.15
CA HIS A 61 -5.66 9.05 -13.59
C HIS A 61 -6.50 7.84 -14.06
N PRO A 62 -7.57 8.04 -14.88
CA PRO A 62 -8.49 6.96 -15.30
C PRO A 62 -7.84 5.92 -16.22
N HIS A 63 -6.77 6.30 -16.92
CA HIS A 63 -6.03 5.46 -17.86
C HIS A 63 -4.53 5.42 -17.54
N PRO A 64 -4.11 4.95 -16.35
CA PRO A 64 -2.73 5.09 -15.88
C PRO A 64 -1.73 4.34 -16.75
N ALA A 65 -2.15 3.23 -17.38
CA ALA A 65 -1.31 2.47 -18.29
C ALA A 65 -0.91 3.22 -19.57
N SER A 66 -1.70 4.22 -20.00
CA SER A 66 -1.37 5.03 -21.18
C SER A 66 -0.20 5.98 -20.94
N LEU A 67 0.15 6.21 -19.70
CA LEU A 67 1.27 7.05 -19.30
C LEU A 67 2.59 6.26 -19.22
N LEU A 68 2.54 4.93 -19.16
CA LEU A 68 3.73 4.12 -18.97
C LEU A 68 4.48 3.88 -20.28
N VAL A 69 5.78 4.13 -20.26
CA VAL A 69 6.71 3.76 -21.35
C VAL A 69 7.69 2.65 -20.96
N ALA A 70 7.92 2.48 -19.64
CA ALA A 70 8.71 1.39 -19.08
C ALA A 70 8.36 1.21 -17.59
N TRP A 71 8.49 0.01 -17.06
CA TRP A 71 8.21 -0.25 -15.66
C TRP A 71 8.92 -1.50 -15.12
N SER A 72 8.90 -1.68 -13.80
CA SER A 72 9.44 -2.86 -13.13
C SER A 72 8.41 -3.99 -13.04
N ALA A 73 8.87 -5.24 -13.05
CA ALA A 73 8.03 -6.43 -12.96
C ALA A 73 7.61 -6.83 -11.53
N ASP A 74 7.90 -6.02 -10.52
CA ASP A 74 7.61 -6.34 -9.11
C ASP A 74 6.13 -6.56 -8.84
N MET A 75 5.22 -5.80 -9.47
CA MET A 75 3.78 -6.02 -9.34
C MET A 75 3.39 -7.44 -9.76
N ARG A 76 3.86 -7.90 -10.92
CA ARG A 76 3.60 -9.25 -11.42
C ARG A 76 4.21 -10.32 -10.51
N ARG A 77 5.42 -10.07 -9.99
CA ARG A 77 6.14 -11.03 -9.15
C ARG A 77 5.52 -11.17 -7.75
N GLN A 78 5.06 -10.07 -7.16
CA GLN A 78 4.55 -10.03 -5.78
C GLN A 78 3.05 -10.36 -5.69
N ASP A 79 2.29 -9.95 -6.71
CA ASP A 79 0.85 -10.19 -6.77
C ASP A 79 0.39 -10.33 -8.23
N GLU A 80 0.50 -11.56 -8.75
CA GLU A 80 0.14 -11.87 -10.14
C GLU A 80 -1.35 -11.61 -10.41
N ARG A 81 -2.24 -11.83 -9.43
CA ARG A 81 -3.68 -11.57 -9.60
C ARG A 81 -3.97 -10.08 -9.72
N LEU A 82 -3.33 -9.25 -8.90
CA LEU A 82 -3.47 -7.80 -9.04
C LEU A 82 -2.94 -7.33 -10.40
N TYR A 83 -1.80 -7.85 -10.84
CA TYR A 83 -1.26 -7.58 -12.18
C TYR A 83 -2.26 -7.98 -13.28
N ASP A 84 -2.85 -9.16 -13.21
CA ASP A 84 -3.81 -9.66 -14.21
C ASP A 84 -5.10 -8.84 -14.23
N LEU A 85 -5.59 -8.37 -13.08
CA LEU A 85 -6.74 -7.46 -13.01
C LEU A 85 -6.46 -6.13 -13.72
N TYR A 86 -5.26 -5.55 -13.49
CA TYR A 86 -4.85 -4.32 -14.18
C TYR A 86 -4.63 -4.56 -15.67
N ARG A 87 -4.02 -5.67 -16.07
CA ARG A 87 -3.82 -6.06 -17.47
C ARG A 87 -5.14 -6.27 -18.20
N ALA A 88 -6.10 -6.94 -17.58
CA ALA A 88 -7.43 -7.13 -18.17
C ALA A 88 -8.17 -5.81 -18.39
N LYS A 89 -8.04 -4.84 -17.45
CA LYS A 89 -8.62 -3.51 -17.58
C LYS A 89 -7.87 -2.62 -18.57
N PHE A 90 -6.54 -2.77 -18.64
CA PHE A 90 -5.63 -1.96 -19.44
C PHE A 90 -4.72 -2.85 -20.30
N PRO A 91 -5.20 -3.41 -21.42
CA PRO A 91 -4.42 -4.32 -22.27
C PRO A 91 -3.14 -3.71 -22.85
N LEU A 92 -3.01 -2.38 -22.82
CA LEU A 92 -1.79 -1.68 -23.22
C LEU A 92 -0.57 -2.12 -22.40
N LEU A 93 -0.77 -2.57 -21.15
CA LEU A 93 0.31 -3.05 -20.28
C LEU A 93 1.12 -4.21 -20.88
N ASP A 94 0.50 -5.04 -21.77
CA ASP A 94 1.19 -6.11 -22.48
C ASP A 94 2.29 -5.60 -23.44
N ARG A 95 2.24 -4.32 -23.80
CA ARG A 95 3.18 -3.68 -24.74
C ARG A 95 4.24 -2.83 -24.04
N VAL A 96 4.05 -2.53 -22.75
CA VAL A 96 5.00 -1.73 -21.98
C VAL A 96 6.14 -2.63 -21.49
N PRO A 97 7.39 -2.36 -21.87
CA PRO A 97 8.51 -3.23 -21.52
C PRO A 97 8.83 -3.19 -20.02
N PHE A 98 9.17 -4.36 -19.47
CA PHE A 98 9.79 -4.46 -18.17
C PHE A 98 11.27 -4.15 -18.26
N ILE A 99 11.75 -3.18 -17.44
CA ILE A 99 13.15 -2.79 -17.34
C ILE A 99 13.84 -3.32 -16.09
N SER A 100 13.12 -4.03 -15.23
CA SER A 100 13.59 -4.67 -14.03
C SER A 100 12.77 -5.93 -13.75
N ARG A 101 13.41 -6.93 -13.15
CA ARG A 101 12.73 -8.14 -12.66
C ARG A 101 12.07 -7.95 -11.28
N GLY A 102 12.03 -6.71 -10.76
CA GLY A 102 11.45 -6.37 -9.47
C GLY A 102 12.47 -6.40 -8.32
N SER A 103 13.72 -6.09 -8.61
CA SER A 103 14.75 -5.77 -7.61
C SER A 103 15.68 -4.68 -8.16
N PRO A 104 16.30 -3.86 -7.29
CA PRO A 104 17.22 -2.78 -7.71
C PRO A 104 18.33 -3.27 -8.62
N ASP A 105 18.94 -4.41 -8.31
CA ASP A 105 20.08 -4.98 -9.03
C ASP A 105 19.75 -5.41 -10.47
N THR A 106 18.46 -5.57 -10.78
CA THR A 106 18.00 -5.96 -12.12
C THR A 106 17.51 -4.79 -12.96
N PHE A 107 17.64 -3.56 -12.46
CA PHE A 107 17.21 -2.36 -13.17
C PHE A 107 18.16 -2.05 -14.34
N SER A 108 17.62 -2.02 -15.56
CA SER A 108 18.39 -1.72 -16.77
C SER A 108 18.30 -0.23 -17.11
N VAL A 109 19.39 0.48 -16.85
CA VAL A 109 19.52 1.90 -17.24
C VAL A 109 19.46 2.06 -18.76
N GLU A 110 20.04 1.14 -19.52
CA GLU A 110 20.02 1.18 -20.99
C GLU A 110 18.60 1.13 -21.54
N GLN A 111 17.77 0.19 -21.04
CA GLN A 111 16.38 0.10 -21.45
C GLN A 111 15.56 1.31 -20.98
N ALA A 112 15.88 1.87 -19.81
CA ALA A 112 15.25 3.08 -19.30
C ALA A 112 15.52 4.28 -20.22
N LEU A 113 16.76 4.46 -20.67
CA LEU A 113 17.15 5.49 -21.63
C LEU A 113 16.47 5.29 -23.00
N ALA A 114 16.44 4.06 -23.50
CA ALA A 114 15.79 3.73 -24.77
C ALA A 114 14.27 4.00 -24.75
N ALA A 115 13.63 3.91 -23.60
CA ALA A 115 12.22 4.20 -23.44
C ALA A 115 11.91 5.72 -23.52
N ALA A 116 12.90 6.60 -23.42
CA ALA A 116 12.81 8.06 -23.51
C ALA A 116 11.62 8.62 -22.67
N PRO A 117 11.58 8.41 -21.36
CA PRO A 117 10.51 8.94 -20.51
C PRO A 117 10.65 10.46 -20.27
N ASP A 118 9.52 11.14 -19.99
CA ASP A 118 9.51 12.53 -19.53
C ASP A 118 9.98 12.62 -18.08
N VAL A 119 9.78 11.55 -17.30
CA VAL A 119 10.17 11.43 -15.90
C VAL A 119 10.37 9.97 -15.50
N ALA A 120 11.37 9.70 -14.67
CA ALA A 120 11.51 8.44 -13.95
C ALA A 120 11.01 8.63 -12.51
N ILE A 121 9.95 7.88 -12.14
CA ILE A 121 9.41 7.86 -10.79
C ILE A 121 10.03 6.66 -10.07
N LEU A 122 10.82 6.93 -9.04
CA LEU A 122 11.49 5.92 -8.23
C LEU A 122 10.92 5.92 -6.81
N SER A 123 11.08 4.78 -6.12
CA SER A 123 10.70 4.61 -4.72
C SER A 123 11.70 3.71 -4.00
N GLY A 124 11.61 3.61 -2.69
CA GLY A 124 12.63 2.93 -1.88
C GLY A 124 12.44 1.44 -1.67
N GLY A 125 11.43 0.82 -2.29
CA GLY A 125 11.05 -0.57 -2.01
C GLY A 125 11.78 -1.59 -2.88
N TYR A 126 11.20 -1.90 -4.05
CA TYR A 126 11.68 -2.96 -4.96
C TYR A 126 12.39 -2.42 -6.21
N GLY A 127 12.54 -1.12 -6.33
CA GLY A 127 13.23 -0.42 -7.40
C GLY A 127 14.45 0.34 -6.91
N PRO A 128 15.14 1.09 -7.80
CA PRO A 128 16.22 1.97 -7.39
C PRO A 128 15.74 2.95 -6.32
N SER A 129 16.51 3.02 -5.23
CA SER A 129 16.25 3.90 -4.10
C SER A 129 17.06 5.19 -4.19
N ARG A 130 16.86 6.09 -3.23
CA ARG A 130 17.69 7.29 -3.02
C ARG A 130 19.18 7.00 -2.87
N ARG A 131 19.56 5.74 -2.60
CA ARG A 131 20.95 5.27 -2.47
C ARG A 131 21.51 4.72 -3.78
N SER A 132 20.70 4.68 -4.83
CA SER A 132 21.11 4.21 -6.17
C SER A 132 21.67 5.36 -7.00
N ASP A 133 22.66 6.09 -6.44
CA ASP A 133 23.23 7.31 -7.03
C ASP A 133 23.64 7.12 -8.49
N ASP A 134 24.26 5.99 -8.81
CA ASP A 134 24.69 5.63 -10.15
C ASP A 134 23.55 5.59 -11.18
N VAL A 135 22.38 5.04 -10.79
CA VAL A 135 21.18 4.97 -11.64
C VAL A 135 20.63 6.37 -11.84
N VAL A 136 20.49 7.13 -10.74
CA VAL A 136 19.96 8.51 -10.76
C VAL A 136 20.84 9.40 -11.64
N HIS A 137 22.17 9.41 -11.42
CA HIS A 137 23.08 10.23 -12.22
C HIS A 137 23.07 9.90 -13.71
N LYS A 138 22.96 8.61 -14.08
CA LYS A 138 22.89 8.22 -15.49
C LYS A 138 21.61 8.68 -16.17
N LEU A 139 20.47 8.62 -15.47
CA LEU A 139 19.19 9.10 -16.00
C LEU A 139 19.21 10.64 -16.14
N GLU A 140 19.65 11.36 -15.12
CA GLU A 140 19.70 12.83 -15.11
C GLU A 140 20.72 13.37 -16.14
N ALA A 141 21.87 12.72 -16.29
CA ALA A 141 22.85 13.07 -17.31
C ALA A 141 22.32 12.90 -18.74
N ALA A 142 21.34 12.03 -18.93
CA ALA A 142 20.62 11.86 -20.19
C ALA A 142 19.43 12.81 -20.35
N GLY A 143 19.22 13.72 -19.41
CA GLY A 143 18.13 14.71 -19.45
C GLY A 143 16.77 14.13 -18.98
N ILE A 144 16.77 12.99 -18.31
CA ILE A 144 15.55 12.40 -17.73
C ILE A 144 15.45 12.81 -16.27
N PRO A 145 14.48 13.67 -15.88
CA PRO A 145 14.24 14.02 -14.50
C PRO A 145 13.89 12.79 -13.65
N VAL A 146 14.49 12.67 -12.47
CA VAL A 146 14.16 11.62 -11.49
C VAL A 146 13.42 12.21 -10.32
N VAL A 147 12.25 11.68 -10.01
CA VAL A 147 11.40 12.08 -8.88
C VAL A 147 11.19 10.91 -7.95
N PHE A 148 11.44 11.12 -6.65
CA PHE A 148 11.21 10.11 -5.62
C PHE A 148 9.84 10.29 -4.96
N ILE A 149 9.11 9.16 -4.82
CA ILE A 149 7.91 9.00 -4.00
C ILE A 149 8.15 7.88 -2.99
N ASP A 150 7.32 7.78 -1.95
CA ASP A 150 7.47 6.72 -0.95
C ASP A 150 6.12 6.31 -0.35
N PHE A 151 5.83 5.01 -0.44
CA PHE A 151 4.73 4.36 0.26
C PHE A 151 5.21 3.14 1.08
N VAL A 152 6.55 2.97 1.24
CA VAL A 152 7.18 1.77 1.83
C VAL A 152 8.03 2.11 3.04
N GLU A 153 9.03 2.99 2.87
CA GLU A 153 10.04 3.27 3.92
C GLU A 153 9.41 3.96 5.13
N ASP A 154 8.62 5.01 4.85
CA ASP A 154 7.89 5.78 5.88
C ASP A 154 6.47 6.13 5.36
N PRO A 155 5.60 5.12 5.22
CA PRO A 155 4.31 5.29 4.57
C PRO A 155 3.39 6.26 5.30
N LEU A 156 3.47 6.34 6.64
CA LEU A 156 2.63 7.25 7.43
C LEU A 156 2.98 8.72 7.20
N THR A 157 4.25 9.04 7.02
CA THR A 157 4.73 10.40 6.75
C THR A 157 4.63 10.75 5.26
N ASN A 158 4.97 9.81 4.37
CA ASN A 158 5.24 10.11 2.98
C ASN A 158 4.07 9.86 2.02
N THR A 159 2.98 9.18 2.43
CA THR A 159 1.82 8.93 1.56
C THR A 159 1.22 10.24 1.04
N VAL A 160 0.92 11.20 1.91
CA VAL A 160 0.30 12.47 1.50
C VAL A 160 1.23 13.30 0.60
N PRO A 161 2.51 13.56 0.95
CA PRO A 161 3.43 14.24 0.05
C PRO A 161 3.59 13.53 -1.31
N SER A 162 3.72 12.20 -1.32
CA SER A 162 3.86 11.43 -2.57
C SER A 162 2.63 11.57 -3.48
N MET A 163 1.43 11.54 -2.92
CA MET A 163 0.20 11.75 -3.71
C MET A 163 0.11 13.18 -4.28
N ARG A 164 0.56 14.21 -3.55
CA ARG A 164 0.66 15.58 -4.07
C ARG A 164 1.67 15.70 -5.20
N ILE A 165 2.83 15.06 -5.04
CA ILE A 165 3.85 15.02 -6.11
C ILE A 165 3.24 14.41 -7.37
N LEU A 166 2.61 13.23 -7.26
CA LEU A 166 1.96 12.56 -8.38
C LEU A 166 0.85 13.43 -9.00
N GLY A 167 0.01 14.07 -8.18
CA GLY A 167 -1.02 15.01 -8.66
C GLY A 167 -0.43 16.12 -9.52
N ARG A 168 0.66 16.75 -9.08
CA ARG A 168 1.35 17.82 -9.84
C ARG A 168 2.00 17.31 -11.12
N LEU A 169 2.63 16.13 -11.07
CA LEU A 169 3.24 15.53 -12.26
C LEU A 169 2.19 15.22 -13.34
N LEU A 170 1.01 14.79 -12.93
CA LEU A 170 -0.07 14.37 -13.82
C LEU A 170 -1.00 15.53 -14.25
N GLY A 171 -0.93 16.69 -13.58
CA GLY A 171 -1.94 17.75 -13.72
C GLY A 171 -3.30 17.37 -13.12
N GLU A 172 -3.28 16.50 -12.09
CA GLU A 172 -4.46 15.94 -11.43
C GLU A 172 -4.49 16.36 -9.94
N GLU A 173 -4.07 17.60 -9.63
CA GLU A 173 -3.96 18.10 -8.25
C GLU A 173 -5.29 18.05 -7.52
N ALA A 174 -6.39 18.40 -8.17
CA ALA A 174 -7.72 18.37 -7.58
C ALA A 174 -8.13 16.94 -7.16
N ARG A 175 -7.79 15.94 -7.99
CA ARG A 175 -8.04 14.54 -7.71
C ARG A 175 -7.15 14.02 -6.58
N ALA A 176 -5.89 14.46 -6.57
CA ALA A 176 -4.95 14.13 -5.49
C ALA A 176 -5.43 14.66 -4.15
N GLU A 177 -5.86 15.92 -4.06
CA GLU A 177 -6.38 16.48 -2.79
C GLU A 177 -7.71 15.84 -2.37
N GLN A 178 -8.57 15.41 -3.28
CA GLN A 178 -9.77 14.61 -2.94
C GLN A 178 -9.39 13.28 -2.28
N PHE A 179 -8.39 12.58 -2.84
CA PHE A 179 -7.89 11.33 -2.24
C PHE A 179 -7.21 11.60 -0.89
N ILE A 180 -6.40 12.65 -0.79
CA ILE A 180 -5.72 13.04 0.45
C ILE A 180 -6.72 13.36 1.56
N ALA A 181 -7.77 14.13 1.26
CA ALA A 181 -8.82 14.45 2.22
C ALA A 181 -9.55 13.16 2.69
N PHE A 182 -9.81 12.24 1.77
CA PHE A 182 -10.38 10.93 2.10
C PHE A 182 -9.43 10.15 3.00
N TYR A 183 -8.17 9.98 2.64
CA TYR A 183 -7.14 9.32 3.44
C TYR A 183 -7.03 9.91 4.85
N GLN A 184 -6.91 11.24 4.94
CA GLN A 184 -6.77 11.94 6.22
C GLN A 184 -7.99 11.77 7.12
N SER A 185 -9.21 11.82 6.57
CA SER A 185 -10.45 11.61 7.34
C SER A 185 -10.49 10.26 8.04
N HIS A 186 -9.97 9.21 7.40
CA HIS A 186 -9.88 7.87 7.97
C HIS A 186 -8.79 7.80 9.06
N MET A 187 -7.61 8.37 8.79
CA MET A 187 -6.50 8.40 9.76
C MET A 187 -6.86 9.22 10.99
N ASP A 188 -7.44 10.41 10.81
CA ASP A 188 -7.83 11.31 11.90
C ASP A 188 -8.90 10.70 12.80
N ARG A 189 -9.84 9.94 12.24
CA ARG A 189 -10.86 9.20 13.01
C ARG A 189 -10.21 8.25 14.03
N ILE A 190 -9.16 7.54 13.64
CA ILE A 190 -8.44 6.60 14.51
C ILE A 190 -7.59 7.35 15.54
N THR A 191 -6.73 8.24 15.06
CA THR A 191 -5.75 8.92 15.92
C THR A 191 -6.39 9.84 16.95
N THR A 192 -7.45 10.57 16.58
CA THR A 192 -8.20 11.45 17.49
C THR A 192 -8.88 10.65 18.60
N ARG A 193 -9.51 9.52 18.28
CA ARG A 193 -10.18 8.67 19.27
C ARG A 193 -9.17 8.04 20.25
N LEU A 194 -8.04 7.55 19.74
CA LEU A 194 -6.97 7.02 20.59
C LEU A 194 -6.39 8.10 21.52
N ALA A 195 -6.15 9.30 21.00
CA ALA A 195 -5.64 10.42 21.79
C ALA A 195 -6.61 10.84 22.91
N ALA A 196 -7.92 10.80 22.65
CA ALA A 196 -8.95 11.14 23.63
C ALA A 196 -9.13 10.03 24.68
N ALA A 197 -9.23 8.76 24.24
CA ALA A 197 -9.53 7.63 25.12
C ALA A 197 -8.30 7.12 25.91
N LYS A 198 -7.10 7.25 25.34
CA LYS A 198 -5.82 6.77 25.88
C LYS A 198 -5.89 5.33 26.42
N PRO A 199 -6.40 4.38 25.63
CA PRO A 199 -6.50 3.00 26.07
C PRO A 199 -5.11 2.40 26.30
N ALA A 200 -5.00 1.42 27.18
CA ALA A 200 -3.76 0.67 27.34
C ALA A 200 -3.45 -0.10 26.05
N PRO A 201 -2.25 0.04 25.46
CA PRO A 201 -1.91 -0.64 24.23
C PRO A 201 -1.75 -2.14 24.47
N PRO A 202 -2.40 -3.03 23.69
CA PRO A 202 -2.12 -4.46 23.75
C PRO A 202 -0.73 -4.76 23.21
N ASN A 203 -0.06 -5.78 23.76
CA ASN A 203 1.15 -6.33 23.19
C ASN A 203 0.83 -7.10 21.90
N VAL A 204 1.43 -6.71 20.80
CA VAL A 204 1.17 -7.24 19.46
C VAL A 204 2.42 -7.95 18.92
N LEU A 205 2.29 -9.19 18.49
CA LEU A 205 3.26 -9.82 17.60
C LEU A 205 2.83 -9.58 16.15
N MET A 206 3.61 -8.84 15.38
CA MET A 206 3.49 -8.87 13.92
C MET A 206 4.46 -9.90 13.36
N HIS A 207 3.91 -10.94 12.74
CA HIS A 207 4.66 -11.99 12.06
C HIS A 207 4.65 -11.72 10.55
N ALA A 208 5.71 -11.08 10.05
CA ALA A 208 5.84 -10.77 8.63
C ALA A 208 6.04 -12.05 7.80
N HIS A 209 5.38 -12.12 6.64
CA HIS A 209 5.39 -13.29 5.74
C HIS A 209 5.09 -14.60 6.48
N ALA A 210 3.99 -14.59 7.24
CA ALA A 210 3.61 -15.64 8.17
C ALA A 210 3.53 -17.02 7.49
N GLY A 211 4.23 -18.00 8.05
CA GLY A 211 4.27 -19.36 7.55
C GLY A 211 5.38 -19.68 6.55
N HIS A 212 6.02 -18.67 5.93
CA HIS A 212 7.10 -18.87 4.96
C HIS A 212 8.44 -19.23 5.63
N MET A 213 8.75 -18.56 6.73
CA MET A 213 10.00 -18.79 7.48
C MET A 213 9.69 -19.30 8.87
N GLU A 214 10.72 -19.77 9.57
CA GLU A 214 10.59 -20.06 11.00
C GLU A 214 10.17 -18.80 11.75
N CYS A 215 9.37 -18.99 12.80
CA CYS A 215 8.91 -17.89 13.63
C CYS A 215 10.09 -17.14 14.27
N CYS A 216 10.03 -15.85 14.37
CA CYS A 216 9.09 -14.90 13.78
C CYS A 216 9.86 -13.71 13.24
N ASN A 217 9.69 -13.39 11.98
CA ASN A 217 10.21 -12.13 11.44
C ASN A 217 9.21 -11.01 11.72
N SER A 218 9.69 -9.86 12.20
CA SER A 218 8.87 -8.68 12.47
C SER A 218 9.57 -7.40 11.99
N PRO A 219 8.85 -6.47 11.34
CA PRO A 219 9.45 -5.27 10.77
C PRO A 219 9.82 -4.19 11.81
N GLY A 220 9.58 -4.43 13.10
CA GLY A 220 9.82 -3.41 14.14
C GLY A 220 8.92 -2.19 13.96
N ARG A 221 9.50 -0.95 13.93
CA ARG A 221 8.78 0.32 13.76
C ARG A 221 8.78 0.86 12.35
N VAL A 222 9.24 0.11 11.37
CA VAL A 222 9.31 0.57 9.98
C VAL A 222 8.28 -0.15 9.11
N THR A 223 8.00 0.39 7.96
CA THR A 223 7.06 -0.18 6.99
C THR A 223 5.70 -0.48 7.64
N ILE A 224 5.13 -1.67 7.42
CA ILE A 224 3.85 -2.10 8.01
C ILE A 224 3.88 -2.20 9.55
N GLY A 225 5.05 -2.33 10.17
CA GLY A 225 5.21 -2.35 11.62
C GLY A 225 4.84 -1.02 12.30
N ALA A 226 5.03 0.10 11.59
CA ALA A 226 4.63 1.42 12.08
C ALA A 226 3.11 1.56 12.23
N PHE A 227 2.33 0.75 11.52
CA PHE A 227 0.86 0.79 11.62
C PHE A 227 0.34 0.29 12.97
N ILE A 228 1.11 -0.54 13.69
CA ILE A 228 0.74 -1.03 15.02
C ILE A 228 0.67 0.14 16.01
N ASP A 229 1.71 0.96 16.05
CA ASP A 229 1.79 2.07 17.00
C ASP A 229 0.67 3.10 16.73
N ILE A 230 0.45 3.49 15.46
CA ILE A 230 -0.59 4.45 15.08
C ILE A 230 -2.01 3.89 15.30
N ALA A 231 -2.19 2.57 15.26
CA ALA A 231 -3.45 1.88 15.56
C ALA A 231 -3.66 1.64 17.07
N GLY A 232 -2.74 2.09 17.93
CA GLY A 232 -2.84 2.01 19.38
C GLY A 232 -2.35 0.70 19.99
N GLY A 233 -1.56 -0.11 19.28
CA GLY A 233 -0.91 -1.32 19.80
C GLY A 233 0.54 -1.06 20.21
N HIS A 234 1.16 -2.05 20.86
CA HIS A 234 2.59 -2.09 21.15
C HIS A 234 3.22 -3.29 20.44
N ASN A 235 4.05 -3.04 19.43
CA ASN A 235 4.77 -4.11 18.75
C ASN A 235 5.91 -4.64 19.63
N ILE A 236 5.81 -5.88 20.13
CA ILE A 236 6.82 -6.47 21.02
C ILE A 236 8.22 -6.54 20.39
N ALA A 237 8.31 -6.52 19.07
CA ALA A 237 9.59 -6.54 18.36
C ALA A 237 10.45 -5.29 18.63
N VAL A 238 9.83 -4.15 18.91
CA VAL A 238 10.56 -2.89 19.15
C VAL A 238 11.36 -2.89 20.45
N ASP A 239 11.04 -3.80 21.37
CA ASP A 239 11.73 -3.92 22.65
C ASP A 239 13.13 -4.54 22.51
N VAL A 240 13.36 -5.29 21.44
CA VAL A 240 14.62 -6.06 21.23
C VAL A 240 15.31 -5.75 19.90
N LEU A 241 14.57 -5.36 18.87
CA LEU A 241 15.17 -5.00 17.61
C LEU A 241 15.80 -3.61 17.70
N LYS A 242 17.12 -3.55 17.53
CA LYS A 242 17.80 -2.27 17.46
C LYS A 242 17.37 -1.54 16.20
N GLN A 243 16.75 -0.39 16.38
CA GLN A 243 16.48 0.52 15.26
C GLN A 243 17.81 0.98 14.66
N PRO A 244 18.05 0.84 13.37
CA PRO A 244 19.24 1.42 12.74
C PRO A 244 19.18 2.94 12.87
N ALA A 245 20.32 3.57 13.03
CA ALA A 245 20.42 5.02 12.90
C ALA A 245 20.14 5.39 11.43
N GLY A 246 19.08 6.17 11.20
CA GLY A 246 18.62 6.52 9.86
C GLY A 246 17.52 5.57 9.33
N ARG A 247 17.19 5.71 8.05
CA ARG A 247 16.17 4.88 7.37
C ARG A 247 16.86 3.64 6.77
N PRO A 248 16.60 2.42 7.29
CA PRO A 248 17.17 1.20 6.73
C PRO A 248 16.55 0.90 5.36
N SER A 249 17.29 0.19 4.52
CA SER A 249 16.70 -0.43 3.32
C SER A 249 15.72 -1.53 3.71
N LEU A 250 14.85 -1.93 2.77
CA LEU A 250 13.92 -3.03 3.00
C LEU A 250 14.66 -4.33 3.36
N ASP A 251 15.76 -4.63 2.66
CA ASP A 251 16.59 -5.83 2.94
C ASP A 251 17.24 -5.79 4.33
N GLU A 252 17.75 -4.62 4.76
CA GLU A 252 18.29 -4.44 6.11
C GLU A 252 17.22 -4.62 7.18
N THR A 253 15.98 -4.17 6.91
CA THR A 253 14.83 -4.34 7.79
C THR A 253 14.46 -5.82 7.93
N MET A 254 14.41 -6.53 6.81
CA MET A 254 14.10 -7.97 6.80
C MET A 254 15.19 -8.81 7.48
N ALA A 255 16.45 -8.51 7.23
CA ALA A 255 17.58 -9.24 7.83
C ALA A 255 17.67 -9.07 9.35
N ARG A 256 17.20 -7.95 9.90
CA ARG A 256 17.28 -7.62 11.34
C ARG A 256 15.99 -7.91 12.10
N GLY A 257 14.93 -8.32 11.40
CA GLY A 257 13.59 -8.50 11.98
C GLY A 257 13.36 -9.82 12.70
N GLN A 258 14.34 -10.74 12.76
CA GLN A 258 14.15 -12.06 13.33
C GLN A 258 14.08 -12.01 14.86
N LEU A 259 12.97 -12.50 15.41
CA LEU A 259 12.75 -12.74 16.84
C LEU A 259 12.97 -14.24 17.13
N SER A 260 13.52 -14.58 18.30
CA SER A 260 13.53 -15.97 18.73
C SER A 260 12.14 -16.39 19.23
N LEU A 261 11.80 -17.66 19.04
CA LEU A 261 10.53 -18.21 19.51
C LEU A 261 10.40 -18.12 21.02
N GLU A 262 11.50 -18.33 21.75
CA GLU A 262 11.56 -18.22 23.21
C GLU A 262 11.20 -16.81 23.68
N TYR A 263 11.70 -15.78 22.99
CA TYR A 263 11.33 -14.40 23.28
C TYR A 263 9.82 -14.16 23.08
N VAL A 264 9.29 -14.63 21.96
CA VAL A 264 7.86 -14.49 21.63
C VAL A 264 7.00 -15.20 22.69
N MET A 265 7.37 -16.42 23.08
CA MET A 265 6.68 -17.18 24.13
C MET A 265 6.76 -16.50 25.50
N ALA A 266 7.91 -15.93 25.85
CA ALA A 266 8.10 -15.21 27.12
C ALA A 266 7.32 -13.89 27.16
N ARG A 267 7.14 -13.22 26.02
CA ARG A 267 6.33 -11.98 25.93
C ARG A 267 4.83 -12.26 25.91
N ASP A 268 4.42 -13.47 25.54
CA ASP A 268 3.03 -13.95 25.46
C ASP A 268 2.05 -12.90 24.94
N PRO A 269 2.15 -12.47 23.65
CA PRO A 269 1.43 -11.32 23.12
C PRO A 269 -0.08 -11.45 23.22
N ASP A 270 -0.76 -10.32 23.44
CA ASP A 270 -2.21 -10.23 23.52
C ASP A 270 -2.89 -10.42 22.15
N VAL A 271 -2.20 -10.01 21.08
CA VAL A 271 -2.69 -10.06 19.71
C VAL A 271 -1.60 -10.61 18.80
N TYR A 272 -1.99 -11.51 17.90
CA TYR A 272 -1.17 -11.99 16.80
C TYR A 272 -1.67 -11.41 15.48
N VAL A 273 -0.77 -10.83 14.69
CA VAL A 273 -1.05 -10.33 13.34
C VAL A 273 -0.06 -10.96 12.37
N GLY A 274 -0.52 -11.91 11.55
CA GLY A 274 0.28 -12.47 10.46
C GLY A 274 0.12 -11.64 9.19
N THR A 275 1.23 -11.27 8.52
CA THR A 275 1.10 -10.71 7.17
C THR A 275 1.20 -11.79 6.11
N GLY A 276 0.39 -11.67 5.06
CA GLY A 276 0.30 -12.66 3.99
C GLY A 276 0.11 -12.06 2.60
N GLY A 277 0.26 -12.89 1.59
CA GLY A 277 0.08 -12.48 0.21
C GLY A 277 0.25 -13.65 -0.77
N LEU A 278 -0.12 -13.41 -2.04
CA LEU A 278 -0.05 -14.45 -3.10
C LEU A 278 1.38 -14.98 -3.33
N HIS A 279 2.40 -14.14 -3.13
CA HIS A 279 3.80 -14.56 -3.23
C HIS A 279 4.20 -15.65 -2.22
N LEU A 280 3.39 -15.89 -1.19
CA LEU A 280 3.63 -16.93 -0.19
C LEU A 280 2.92 -18.25 -0.52
N GLN A 281 2.03 -18.28 -1.50
CA GLN A 281 1.19 -19.44 -1.80
C GLN A 281 2.02 -20.70 -2.10
N ALA A 282 3.00 -20.59 -3.00
CA ALA A 282 3.89 -21.71 -3.36
C ALA A 282 4.82 -22.13 -2.21
N LEU A 283 4.94 -21.31 -1.18
CA LEU A 283 5.83 -21.50 -0.03
C LEU A 283 5.07 -22.03 1.21
N GLY A 284 3.75 -22.24 1.08
CA GLY A 284 2.89 -22.72 2.16
C GLY A 284 2.65 -21.70 3.27
N GLY A 285 2.83 -20.41 2.99
CA GLY A 285 2.55 -19.31 3.91
C GLY A 285 1.11 -18.80 3.81
N LEU A 286 0.79 -17.80 4.63
CA LEU A 286 -0.52 -17.17 4.69
C LEU A 286 -0.83 -16.45 3.36
N VAL A 287 -1.93 -16.82 2.72
CA VAL A 287 -2.38 -16.23 1.45
C VAL A 287 -3.50 -15.22 1.71
N LEU A 288 -3.28 -13.98 1.26
CA LEU A 288 -4.22 -12.86 1.33
C LEU A 288 -4.08 -12.01 0.05
N GLY A 289 -5.12 -11.29 -0.30
CA GLY A 289 -5.09 -10.33 -1.42
C GLY A 289 -6.23 -10.48 -2.41
N PRO A 290 -6.09 -9.87 -3.59
CA PRO A 290 -7.11 -9.88 -4.64
C PRO A 290 -7.51 -11.30 -5.05
N GLY A 291 -8.82 -11.55 -5.16
CA GLY A 291 -9.38 -12.83 -5.59
C GLY A 291 -9.12 -14.02 -4.67
N VAL A 292 -8.61 -13.80 -3.46
CA VAL A 292 -8.41 -14.85 -2.45
C VAL A 292 -9.71 -15.13 -1.73
N ASP A 293 -10.06 -16.42 -1.60
CA ASP A 293 -11.23 -16.86 -0.86
C ASP A 293 -10.96 -16.77 0.66
N PRO A 294 -11.91 -16.24 1.48
CA PRO A 294 -11.76 -16.15 2.92
C PRO A 294 -11.50 -17.49 3.63
N ALA A 295 -12.03 -18.59 3.11
CA ALA A 295 -11.80 -19.91 3.69
C ALA A 295 -10.33 -20.32 3.55
N THR A 296 -9.72 -20.08 2.40
CA THR A 296 -8.27 -20.31 2.17
C THR A 296 -7.42 -19.52 3.17
N SER A 297 -7.68 -18.22 3.30
CA SER A 297 -6.93 -17.37 4.23
C SER A 297 -7.08 -17.82 5.69
N ARG A 298 -8.31 -18.26 6.06
CA ARG A 298 -8.57 -18.75 7.42
C ARG A 298 -7.86 -20.06 7.70
N GLU A 299 -7.86 -20.97 6.75
CA GLU A 299 -7.14 -22.26 6.87
C GLU A 299 -5.62 -22.06 7.00
N ASP A 300 -5.04 -21.22 6.13
CA ASP A 300 -3.62 -20.89 6.16
C ASP A 300 -3.23 -20.25 7.50
N LEU A 301 -4.02 -19.28 7.97
CA LEU A 301 -3.75 -18.61 9.25
C LEU A 301 -3.82 -19.59 10.42
N ALA A 302 -4.84 -20.47 10.44
CA ALA A 302 -5.00 -21.51 11.46
C ALA A 302 -3.80 -22.46 11.47
N LYS A 303 -3.33 -22.86 10.28
CA LYS A 303 -2.15 -23.72 10.10
C LYS A 303 -0.87 -23.06 10.61
N VAL A 304 -0.69 -21.76 10.35
CA VAL A 304 0.47 -21.01 10.84
C VAL A 304 0.52 -21.01 12.35
N VAL A 305 -0.59 -20.66 13.03
CA VAL A 305 -0.59 -20.54 14.50
C VAL A 305 -0.76 -21.87 15.24
N SER A 306 -0.98 -22.98 14.52
CA SER A 306 -0.96 -24.33 15.12
C SER A 306 0.45 -24.91 15.31
N LYS A 307 1.48 -24.20 14.81
CA LYS A 307 2.87 -24.63 14.96
C LYS A 307 3.29 -24.61 16.45
N PRO A 308 4.13 -25.58 16.90
CA PRO A 308 4.62 -25.62 18.28
C PRO A 308 5.23 -24.30 18.73
N GLY A 309 4.84 -23.82 19.92
CA GLY A 309 5.27 -22.55 20.50
C GLY A 309 4.41 -21.34 20.10
N LEU A 310 3.71 -21.37 18.96
CA LEU A 310 2.71 -20.36 18.64
C LEU A 310 1.32 -20.76 19.16
N ASP A 311 0.99 -22.04 19.15
CA ASP A 311 -0.30 -22.61 19.56
C ASP A 311 -0.66 -22.34 21.02
N GLY A 312 0.37 -22.15 21.86
CA GLY A 312 0.25 -21.82 23.29
C GLY A 312 0.14 -20.35 23.61
N LEU A 313 0.30 -19.43 22.65
CA LEU A 313 0.27 -17.98 22.91
C LEU A 313 -1.10 -17.48 23.38
N ARG A 314 -1.10 -16.48 24.25
CA ARG A 314 -2.32 -15.83 24.75
C ARG A 314 -3.24 -15.40 23.61
N ALA A 315 -2.69 -14.78 22.57
CA ALA A 315 -3.44 -14.38 21.39
C ALA A 315 -4.23 -15.56 20.79
N VAL A 316 -3.64 -16.75 20.72
CA VAL A 316 -4.29 -17.95 20.17
C VAL A 316 -5.34 -18.49 21.13
N ARG A 317 -5.05 -18.54 22.43
CA ARG A 317 -6.00 -19.00 23.46
C ARG A 317 -7.22 -18.09 23.56
N THR A 318 -7.06 -16.77 23.35
CA THR A 318 -8.14 -15.79 23.46
C THR A 318 -8.81 -15.47 22.11
N GLY A 319 -8.39 -16.10 20.99
CA GLY A 319 -8.94 -15.89 19.66
C GLY A 319 -8.59 -14.52 19.04
N ARG A 320 -7.55 -13.85 19.53
CA ARG A 320 -7.07 -12.60 18.98
C ARG A 320 -5.97 -12.82 17.94
N VAL A 321 -6.32 -13.61 16.91
CA VAL A 321 -5.43 -14.03 15.82
C VAL A 321 -5.96 -13.48 14.51
N HIS A 322 -5.13 -12.71 13.83
CA HIS A 322 -5.52 -11.98 12.64
C HIS A 322 -4.49 -12.14 11.52
N GLY A 323 -4.96 -12.07 10.30
CA GLY A 323 -4.14 -12.00 9.09
C GLY A 323 -4.42 -10.72 8.31
N ILE A 324 -3.38 -10.11 7.75
CA ILE A 324 -3.50 -8.88 6.95
C ILE A 324 -2.67 -8.97 5.67
N TRP A 325 -3.19 -8.41 4.58
CA TRP A 325 -2.48 -8.37 3.31
C TRP A 325 -1.19 -7.58 3.42
N HIS A 326 -0.07 -8.22 3.12
CA HIS A 326 1.25 -7.63 3.29
C HIS A 326 1.44 -6.34 2.48
N LEU A 327 0.85 -6.28 1.28
CA LEU A 327 1.09 -5.16 0.37
C LEU A 327 0.40 -3.85 0.75
N PHE A 328 -0.36 -3.79 1.86
CA PHE A 328 -0.75 -2.50 2.44
C PHE A 328 0.45 -1.62 2.80
N ASN A 329 1.63 -2.21 2.96
CA ASN A 329 2.87 -1.46 3.21
C ASN A 329 3.43 -0.75 1.97
N ASN A 330 2.82 -0.89 0.80
CA ASN A 330 3.33 -0.29 -0.44
C ASN A 330 2.22 0.23 -1.36
N VAL A 331 1.17 0.76 -0.77
CA VAL A 331 0.06 1.39 -1.48
C VAL A 331 -0.42 2.64 -0.74
N PRO A 332 -0.95 3.64 -1.46
CA PRO A 332 -1.41 4.88 -0.83
C PRO A 332 -2.61 4.72 0.12
N PHE A 333 -3.35 3.63 0.04
CA PHE A 333 -4.52 3.37 0.88
C PHE A 333 -4.23 2.49 2.10
N ASN A 334 -3.03 2.65 2.67
CA ASN A 334 -2.58 1.94 3.88
C ASN A 334 -3.40 2.28 5.14
N PHE A 335 -4.23 3.35 5.11
CA PHE A 335 -5.19 3.66 6.17
C PHE A 335 -6.15 2.49 6.46
N LEU A 336 -6.46 1.64 5.47
CA LEU A 336 -7.27 0.43 5.67
C LEU A 336 -6.61 -0.53 6.68
N ALA A 337 -5.29 -0.69 6.58
CA ALA A 337 -4.55 -1.51 7.55
C ALA A 337 -4.60 -0.91 8.95
N VAL A 338 -4.49 0.41 9.07
CA VAL A 338 -4.59 1.12 10.36
C VAL A 338 -5.98 0.97 10.97
N GLU A 339 -7.06 1.12 10.18
CA GLU A 339 -8.45 0.92 10.66
C GLU A 339 -8.69 -0.51 11.14
N VAL A 340 -8.27 -1.49 10.35
CA VAL A 340 -8.41 -2.91 10.68
C VAL A 340 -7.67 -3.23 11.98
N MET A 341 -6.43 -2.78 12.12
CA MET A 341 -5.62 -3.01 13.32
C MET A 341 -6.20 -2.28 14.53
N ALA A 342 -6.66 -1.04 14.39
CA ALA A 342 -7.30 -0.29 15.48
C ALA A 342 -8.53 -1.01 16.02
N LYS A 343 -9.36 -1.57 15.12
CA LYS A 343 -10.52 -2.37 15.50
C LYS A 343 -10.14 -3.67 16.21
N TRP A 344 -9.05 -4.34 15.78
CA TRP A 344 -8.54 -5.54 16.45
C TRP A 344 -7.95 -5.25 17.83
N PHE A 345 -7.27 -4.11 17.97
CA PHE A 345 -6.61 -3.74 19.22
C PHE A 345 -7.59 -3.20 20.26
N HIS A 346 -8.58 -2.43 19.82
CA HIS A 346 -9.56 -1.74 20.67
C HIS A 346 -11.00 -1.90 20.12
N PRO A 347 -11.57 -3.12 20.11
CA PRO A 347 -12.84 -3.40 19.47
C PRO A 347 -14.01 -2.57 19.99
N ASP A 348 -14.03 -2.28 21.29
CA ASP A 348 -15.11 -1.45 21.89
C ASP A 348 -15.01 0.02 21.47
N LEU A 349 -13.80 0.55 21.31
CA LEU A 349 -13.55 1.94 20.90
C LEU A 349 -13.88 2.17 19.41
N PHE A 350 -13.71 1.14 18.58
CA PHE A 350 -13.87 1.20 17.13
C PHE A 350 -14.98 0.27 16.60
N LYS A 351 -16.02 0.00 17.43
CA LYS A 351 -17.14 -0.88 17.03
C LYS A 351 -17.90 -0.38 15.80
N ASP A 352 -17.95 0.95 15.60
CA ASP A 352 -18.60 1.63 14.48
C ASP A 352 -17.71 1.81 13.26
N VAL A 353 -16.43 1.45 13.33
CA VAL A 353 -15.53 1.45 12.18
C VAL A 353 -15.75 0.16 11.37
N ASP A 354 -16.06 0.32 10.09
CA ASP A 354 -16.21 -0.79 9.14
C ASP A 354 -15.17 -0.66 8.01
N PRO A 355 -14.03 -1.38 8.10
CA PRO A 355 -13.02 -1.35 7.05
C PRO A 355 -13.51 -1.88 5.70
N ASP A 356 -14.51 -2.78 5.68
CA ASP A 356 -15.10 -3.27 4.43
C ASP A 356 -15.89 -2.15 3.74
N GLU A 357 -16.59 -1.28 4.49
CA GLU A 357 -17.23 -0.08 3.95
C GLU A 357 -16.17 0.89 3.40
N SER A 358 -15.09 1.13 4.15
CA SER A 358 -13.98 1.98 3.73
C SER A 358 -13.35 1.48 2.42
N LEU A 359 -13.20 0.16 2.26
CA LEU A 359 -12.71 -0.44 1.00
C LEU A 359 -13.73 -0.28 -0.13
N ARG A 360 -15.03 -0.45 0.12
CA ARG A 360 -16.08 -0.22 -0.89
C ARG A 360 -16.08 1.24 -1.37
N GLU A 361 -15.93 2.20 -0.44
CA GLU A 361 -15.83 3.62 -0.77
C GLU A 361 -14.59 3.93 -1.60
N LEU A 362 -13.41 3.42 -1.21
CA LEU A 362 -12.17 3.52 -1.99
C LEU A 362 -12.36 3.00 -3.42
N ASN A 363 -12.92 1.80 -3.57
CA ASN A 363 -13.18 1.18 -4.86
C ASN A 363 -14.10 2.04 -5.74
N SER A 364 -15.19 2.55 -5.18
CA SER A 364 -16.20 3.29 -5.94
C SER A 364 -15.74 4.68 -6.36
N ARG A 365 -14.93 5.34 -5.52
CA ARG A 365 -14.52 6.73 -5.74
C ARG A 365 -13.23 6.89 -6.50
N PHE A 366 -12.28 5.98 -6.31
CA PHE A 366 -10.89 6.22 -6.71
C PHE A 366 -10.31 5.14 -7.61
N LEU A 367 -10.67 3.86 -7.47
CA LEU A 367 -10.00 2.78 -8.17
C LEU A 367 -10.71 2.38 -9.47
N PRO A 368 -10.06 2.49 -10.64
CA PRO A 368 -10.60 1.98 -11.91
C PRO A 368 -10.59 0.44 -11.98
N VAL A 369 -9.77 -0.20 -11.14
CA VAL A 369 -9.70 -1.65 -10.92
C VAL A 369 -10.09 -1.91 -9.47
N PRO A 370 -11.33 -2.33 -9.18
CA PRO A 370 -11.76 -2.58 -7.81
C PRO A 370 -10.96 -3.68 -7.13
N LEU A 371 -10.58 -3.47 -5.89
CA LEU A 371 -9.98 -4.48 -5.04
C LEU A 371 -11.08 -5.37 -4.46
N VAL A 372 -11.14 -6.62 -4.89
CA VAL A 372 -12.09 -7.63 -4.41
C VAL A 372 -11.31 -8.87 -4.02
N GLY A 373 -11.53 -9.38 -2.80
CA GLY A 373 -10.80 -10.52 -2.26
C GLY A 373 -10.70 -10.44 -0.73
N THR A 374 -9.78 -11.18 -0.16
CA THR A 374 -9.55 -11.22 1.29
C THR A 374 -8.28 -10.45 1.63
N PHE A 375 -8.42 -9.25 2.15
CA PHE A 375 -7.28 -8.39 2.53
C PHE A 375 -6.97 -8.45 4.03
N TRP A 376 -7.92 -8.91 4.82
CA TRP A 376 -7.80 -9.18 6.26
C TRP A 376 -8.72 -10.32 6.67
N ILE A 377 -8.34 -11.02 7.73
CA ILE A 377 -9.09 -12.15 8.26
C ILE A 377 -8.85 -12.27 9.77
N SER A 378 -9.80 -12.80 10.49
CA SER A 378 -9.67 -13.16 11.90
C SER A 378 -10.03 -14.63 12.09
N LEU A 379 -9.36 -15.30 13.01
CA LEU A 379 -9.81 -16.61 13.49
C LEU A 379 -10.85 -16.41 14.58
N ASP A 380 -11.88 -17.27 14.57
CA ASP A 380 -12.81 -17.34 15.67
C ASP A 380 -12.09 -17.90 16.92
N PRO A 381 -12.47 -17.46 18.13
CA PRO A 381 -11.97 -18.05 19.36
C PRO A 381 -12.13 -19.57 19.34
N LYS A 382 -11.07 -20.31 19.70
CA LYS A 382 -11.24 -21.75 19.91
C LYS A 382 -12.34 -21.97 20.96
N PRO A 383 -13.30 -22.87 20.74
CA PRO A 383 -14.24 -23.23 21.80
C PRO A 383 -13.45 -23.59 23.05
N ALA A 384 -13.81 -22.98 24.20
CA ALA A 384 -13.18 -23.36 25.46
C ALA A 384 -13.29 -24.89 25.60
N GLU A 385 -12.17 -25.58 25.71
CA GLU A 385 -12.18 -27.00 26.04
C GLU A 385 -12.93 -27.12 27.36
N ARG A 386 -14.15 -27.66 27.30
CA ARG A 386 -14.89 -27.99 28.52
C ARG A 386 -14.03 -28.98 29.24
N GLY A 387 -13.43 -28.52 30.35
CA GLY A 387 -12.57 -29.37 31.19
C GLY A 387 -13.25 -30.71 31.42
N ARG A 388 -12.49 -31.76 31.12
CA ARG A 388 -12.85 -33.14 31.50
C ARG A 388 -12.58 -33.32 32.98
#